data_549ac308754a66703512915533a8d586
#
_entry.id   549ac308754a66703512915533a8d586
#
_cell.length_a   1.000
_cell.length_b   1.000
_cell.length_c   1.000
_cell.angle_alpha   90.00
_cell.angle_beta   90.00
_cell.angle_gamma   90.00
#
_symmetry.space_group_name_H-M   'P 1'
#
loop_
_entity.id
_entity.type
_entity.pdbx_description
1 polymer ?
#
loop_
_entity_poly.entity_id
_entity_poly.type
_entity_poly.pdbx_seq_one_letter_code
_entity_poly.pdbx_strand_id
1 'polypeptide(L)'
;MDQGVNIKKSAFATFLIIATAWMFDALDVGLLSFIMPIVGKAWGLANSQTGLISSVSTIGMICGGFYFGHLADRIGRKNTLIITLLMFSLGNVVLAAAVGFKSFLVIRFFVGMGLGGELPVAATYIADLYQGSQRSQMLILADSFWAIGWLIASFLSFLLSTTIGWRGLLLVTALTGFFAIMMRRNIQEISHVQTQHVALGQALKKSFHGKTVLLWIAWLMVMFSYYGMFMWLPSIMLARGNSVIESFGYTTIIVVAQLPGYYLAAWLAGKIKIKYVFAIYMLGTALGAIMFGNVSSSALTVLAGCILSFFNLGAYGAIIALTPTLYETDVRGTMTGMAQGMGRIGAVVGPLLVGVWIDQHVSINMIFLIFMISLIIGSVAVLALPEPGKNEGAHAE
;
A
#
# COMPACT_ATOMS: atom_id res chain seq x y z
N MET A 1 9.63 -6.96 -39.37
CA MET A 1 8.63 -6.18 -38.60
C MET A 1 7.80 -7.04 -37.64
N ASP A 2 7.53 -8.30 -37.89
CA ASP A 2 6.69 -9.16 -37.02
C ASP A 2 7.30 -9.57 -35.68
N GLN A 3 8.61 -9.71 -35.58
CA GLN A 3 9.25 -10.12 -34.31
C GLN A 3 9.16 -9.03 -33.21
N GLY A 4 9.28 -7.76 -33.57
CA GLY A 4 9.19 -6.65 -32.61
C GLY A 4 7.77 -6.41 -32.05
N VAL A 5 6.73 -6.73 -32.83
CA VAL A 5 5.32 -6.64 -32.40
C VAL A 5 4.97 -7.78 -31.44
N ASN A 6 5.53 -8.97 -31.66
CA ASN A 6 5.30 -10.14 -30.81
C ASN A 6 5.98 -10.02 -29.44
N ILE A 7 7.17 -9.44 -29.39
CA ILE A 7 7.90 -9.17 -28.14
C ILE A 7 7.16 -8.13 -27.28
N LYS A 8 6.65 -7.04 -27.88
CA LYS A 8 5.87 -6.02 -27.16
C LYS A 8 4.55 -6.56 -26.61
N LYS A 9 3.84 -7.40 -27.37
CA LYS A 9 2.61 -8.06 -26.91
C LYS A 9 2.89 -9.02 -25.74
N SER A 10 3.99 -9.76 -25.80
CA SER A 10 4.43 -10.65 -24.71
C SER A 10 4.80 -9.87 -23.45
N ALA A 11 5.52 -8.74 -23.56
CA ALA A 11 5.90 -7.90 -22.43
C ALA A 11 4.69 -7.28 -21.73
N PHE A 12 3.71 -6.78 -22.50
CA PHE A 12 2.49 -6.21 -21.93
C PHE A 12 1.60 -7.27 -21.25
N ALA A 13 1.49 -8.47 -21.83
CA ALA A 13 0.77 -9.58 -21.19
C ALA A 13 1.44 -9.99 -19.87
N THR A 14 2.77 -10.06 -19.84
CA THR A 14 3.55 -10.32 -18.64
C THR A 14 3.34 -9.22 -17.59
N PHE A 15 3.34 -7.95 -18.01
CA PHE A 15 3.03 -6.82 -17.15
C PHE A 15 1.64 -6.96 -16.51
N LEU A 16 0.60 -7.27 -17.29
CA LEU A 16 -0.76 -7.44 -16.76
C LEU A 16 -0.84 -8.55 -15.72
N ILE A 17 -0.15 -9.66 -15.95
CA ILE A 17 -0.10 -10.77 -14.99
C ILE A 17 0.52 -10.31 -13.67
N ILE A 18 1.64 -9.58 -13.72
CA ILE A 18 2.33 -9.09 -12.53
C ILE A 18 1.52 -8.00 -11.82
N ALA A 19 0.93 -7.08 -12.56
CA ALA A 19 0.06 -6.05 -12.00
C ALA A 19 -1.20 -6.64 -11.35
N THR A 20 -1.74 -7.75 -11.91
CA THR A 20 -2.86 -8.48 -11.30
C THR A 20 -2.44 -9.17 -10.00
N ALA A 21 -1.22 -9.69 -9.90
CA ALA A 21 -0.71 -10.22 -8.64
C ALA A 21 -0.65 -9.09 -7.58
N TRP A 22 -0.12 -7.93 -7.94
CA TRP A 22 -0.14 -6.73 -7.07
C TRP A 22 -1.54 -6.31 -6.63
N MET A 23 -2.53 -6.44 -7.52
CA MET A 23 -3.95 -6.23 -7.19
C MET A 23 -4.44 -7.21 -6.12
N PHE A 24 -4.00 -8.47 -6.14
CA PHE A 24 -4.38 -9.47 -5.13
C PHE A 24 -3.80 -9.16 -3.75
N ASP A 25 -2.60 -8.60 -3.67
CA ASP A 25 -2.04 -8.10 -2.41
C ASP A 25 -2.93 -7.01 -1.82
N ALA A 26 -3.31 -6.03 -2.65
CA ALA A 26 -4.19 -4.95 -2.25
C ALA A 26 -5.58 -5.43 -1.86
N LEU A 27 -6.10 -6.44 -2.55
CA LEU A 27 -7.37 -7.09 -2.23
C LEU A 27 -7.33 -7.73 -0.83
N ASP A 28 -6.25 -8.46 -0.50
CA ASP A 28 -6.11 -9.10 0.81
C ASP A 28 -5.96 -8.06 1.93
N VAL A 29 -5.13 -7.04 1.73
CA VAL A 29 -4.97 -5.93 2.68
C VAL A 29 -6.28 -5.19 2.88
N GLY A 30 -6.98 -4.87 1.80
CA GLY A 30 -8.28 -4.20 1.84
C GLY A 30 -9.34 -5.05 2.55
N LEU A 31 -9.41 -6.35 2.23
CA LEU A 31 -10.37 -7.27 2.84
C LEU A 31 -10.21 -7.36 4.36
N LEU A 32 -8.97 -7.27 4.86
CA LEU A 32 -8.70 -7.29 6.29
C LEU A 32 -9.44 -6.17 7.02
N SER A 33 -9.55 -4.96 6.44
CA SER A 33 -10.27 -3.83 7.05
C SER A 33 -11.76 -4.13 7.28
N PHE A 34 -12.38 -4.92 6.40
CA PHE A 34 -13.77 -5.35 6.51
C PHE A 34 -13.95 -6.55 7.45
N ILE A 35 -12.97 -7.44 7.52
CA ILE A 35 -12.98 -8.59 8.42
C ILE A 35 -12.76 -8.17 9.87
N MET A 36 -11.91 -7.18 10.13
CA MET A 36 -11.54 -6.74 11.47
C MET A 36 -12.74 -6.46 12.39
N PRO A 37 -13.76 -5.66 12.02
CA PRO A 37 -14.90 -5.42 12.88
C PRO A 37 -15.75 -6.67 13.14
N ILE A 38 -15.85 -7.57 12.15
CA ILE A 38 -16.62 -8.82 12.28
C ILE A 38 -15.92 -9.77 13.26
N VAL A 39 -14.62 -9.96 13.09
CA VAL A 39 -13.79 -10.81 13.97
C VAL A 39 -13.70 -10.21 15.37
N GLY A 40 -13.51 -8.90 15.47
CA GLY A 40 -13.51 -8.17 16.74
C GLY A 40 -14.78 -8.44 17.56
N LYS A 41 -15.93 -8.32 16.91
CA LYS A 41 -17.23 -8.61 17.54
C LYS A 41 -17.39 -10.10 17.88
N ALA A 42 -17.01 -11.01 16.96
CA ALA A 42 -17.18 -12.45 17.13
C ALA A 42 -16.34 -13.02 18.29
N TRP A 43 -15.18 -12.46 18.56
CA TRP A 43 -14.27 -12.91 19.61
C TRP A 43 -14.18 -11.96 20.82
N GLY A 44 -15.00 -10.90 20.88
CA GLY A 44 -15.00 -9.92 21.97
C GLY A 44 -13.66 -9.22 22.14
N LEU A 45 -12.98 -8.88 21.03
CA LEU A 45 -11.65 -8.27 21.08
C LEU A 45 -11.76 -6.78 21.42
N ALA A 46 -10.79 -6.28 22.18
CA ALA A 46 -10.54 -4.85 22.33
C ALA A 46 -10.13 -4.23 20.98
N ASN A 47 -10.35 -2.93 20.81
CA ASN A 47 -9.97 -2.25 19.56
C ASN A 47 -8.44 -2.27 19.35
N SER A 48 -7.65 -2.17 20.42
CA SER A 48 -6.18 -2.34 20.38
C SER A 48 -5.77 -3.72 19.84
N GLN A 49 -6.47 -4.78 20.22
CA GLN A 49 -6.24 -6.13 19.70
C GLN A 49 -6.61 -6.21 18.20
N THR A 50 -7.72 -5.57 17.82
CA THR A 50 -8.13 -5.51 16.42
C THR A 50 -7.12 -4.74 15.57
N GLY A 51 -6.63 -3.59 16.04
CA GLY A 51 -5.55 -2.84 15.38
C GLY A 51 -4.24 -3.62 15.28
N LEU A 52 -3.92 -4.43 16.32
CA LEU A 52 -2.74 -5.31 16.31
C LEU A 52 -2.77 -6.34 15.17
N ILE A 53 -3.94 -6.81 14.76
CA ILE A 53 -4.08 -7.73 13.61
C ILE A 53 -3.50 -7.10 12.33
N SER A 54 -3.86 -5.85 12.03
CA SER A 54 -3.31 -5.13 10.89
C SER A 54 -1.81 -4.88 11.03
N SER A 55 -1.38 -4.47 12.22
CA SER A 55 0.03 -4.18 12.51
C SER A 55 0.92 -5.41 12.35
N VAL A 56 0.50 -6.57 12.88
CA VAL A 56 1.21 -7.84 12.74
C VAL A 56 1.30 -8.28 11.28
N SER A 57 0.24 -8.08 10.49
CA SER A 57 0.28 -8.32 9.05
C SER A 57 1.35 -7.46 8.37
N THR A 58 1.42 -6.16 8.70
CA THR A 58 2.42 -5.24 8.14
C THR A 58 3.84 -5.57 8.61
N ILE A 59 4.03 -6.01 9.85
CA ILE A 59 5.32 -6.53 10.33
C ILE A 59 5.74 -7.76 9.51
N GLY A 60 4.79 -8.68 9.26
CA GLY A 60 5.00 -9.79 8.34
C GLY A 60 5.45 -9.32 6.96
N MET A 61 4.77 -8.29 6.40
CA MET A 61 5.14 -7.71 5.10
C MET A 61 6.58 -7.16 5.09
N ILE A 62 7.02 -6.52 6.18
CA ILE A 62 8.41 -6.04 6.30
C ILE A 62 9.38 -7.22 6.24
N CYS A 63 9.16 -8.23 7.07
CA CYS A 63 10.00 -9.44 7.11
C CYS A 63 10.02 -10.17 5.75
N GLY A 64 8.86 -10.28 5.12
CA GLY A 64 8.69 -10.89 3.81
C GLY A 64 9.43 -10.14 2.70
N GLY A 65 9.35 -8.81 2.68
CA GLY A 65 10.06 -7.97 1.73
C GLY A 65 11.58 -8.20 1.76
N PHE A 66 12.17 -8.28 2.96
CA PHE A 66 13.59 -8.60 3.11
C PHE A 66 13.92 -10.04 2.72
N TYR A 67 13.16 -11.01 3.22
CA TYR A 67 13.44 -12.42 2.98
C TYR A 67 13.25 -12.81 1.52
N PHE A 68 12.12 -12.48 0.93
CA PHE A 68 11.79 -12.85 -0.45
C PHE A 68 12.52 -11.98 -1.47
N GLY A 69 12.87 -10.72 -1.15
CA GLY A 69 13.77 -9.93 -1.97
C GLY A 69 15.11 -10.64 -2.17
N HIS A 70 15.71 -11.13 -1.07
CA HIS A 70 16.96 -11.89 -1.12
C HIS A 70 16.80 -13.27 -1.79
N LEU A 71 15.66 -13.92 -1.58
CA LEU A 71 15.35 -15.19 -2.22
C LEU A 71 15.22 -15.04 -3.75
N ALA A 72 14.63 -13.93 -4.21
CA ALA A 72 14.48 -13.63 -5.64
C ALA A 72 15.82 -13.54 -6.36
N ASP A 73 16.86 -13.05 -5.68
CA ASP A 73 18.23 -13.01 -6.22
C ASP A 73 18.85 -14.41 -6.38
N ARG A 74 18.39 -15.40 -5.58
CA ARG A 74 18.92 -16.76 -5.59
C ARG A 74 18.19 -17.73 -6.51
N ILE A 75 16.85 -17.75 -6.45
CA ILE A 75 16.01 -18.72 -7.18
C ILE A 75 15.26 -18.12 -8.35
N GLY A 76 15.45 -16.81 -8.59
CA GLY A 76 14.79 -16.07 -9.66
C GLY A 76 13.48 -15.41 -9.21
N ARG A 77 13.12 -14.35 -9.94
CA ARG A 77 11.95 -13.51 -9.60
C ARG A 77 10.63 -14.22 -9.81
N LYS A 78 10.50 -14.96 -10.91
CA LYS A 78 9.30 -15.75 -11.23
C LYS A 78 8.97 -16.76 -10.13
N ASN A 79 9.97 -17.55 -9.72
CA ASN A 79 9.76 -18.60 -8.71
C ASN A 79 9.40 -17.97 -7.36
N THR A 80 10.04 -16.86 -7.02
CA THR A 80 9.74 -16.13 -5.78
C THR A 80 8.31 -15.58 -5.79
N LEU A 81 7.85 -14.94 -6.86
CA LEU A 81 6.47 -14.47 -7.00
C LEU A 81 5.45 -15.62 -6.84
N ILE A 82 5.73 -16.79 -7.39
CA ILE A 82 4.84 -17.96 -7.25
C ILE A 82 4.80 -18.40 -5.78
N ILE A 83 5.96 -18.47 -5.10
CA ILE A 83 6.04 -18.87 -3.69
C ILE A 83 5.29 -17.90 -2.80
N THR A 84 5.48 -16.59 -2.98
CA THR A 84 4.81 -15.56 -2.18
C THR A 84 3.29 -15.60 -2.36
N LEU A 85 2.82 -15.73 -3.62
CA LEU A 85 1.41 -15.83 -3.94
C LEU A 85 0.77 -17.10 -3.34
N LEU A 86 1.45 -18.24 -3.42
CA LEU A 86 0.98 -19.49 -2.78
C LEU A 86 0.98 -19.37 -1.26
N MET A 87 1.99 -18.73 -0.69
CA MET A 87 2.11 -18.56 0.76
C MET A 87 0.94 -17.78 1.34
N PHE A 88 0.58 -16.62 0.78
CA PHE A 88 -0.56 -15.87 1.31
C PHE A 88 -1.90 -16.52 0.95
N SER A 89 -2.03 -17.13 -0.23
CA SER A 89 -3.25 -17.82 -0.64
C SER A 89 -3.56 -19.02 0.28
N LEU A 90 -2.60 -19.92 0.50
CA LEU A 90 -2.74 -21.05 1.43
C LEU A 90 -2.85 -20.55 2.88
N GLY A 91 -2.13 -19.49 3.22
CA GLY A 91 -2.23 -18.81 4.50
C GLY A 91 -3.65 -18.33 4.80
N ASN A 92 -4.38 -17.82 3.81
CA ASN A 92 -5.78 -17.41 3.98
C ASN A 92 -6.73 -18.61 4.16
N VAL A 93 -6.45 -19.77 3.55
CA VAL A 93 -7.20 -21.00 3.86
C VAL A 93 -7.03 -21.39 5.32
N VAL A 94 -5.78 -21.38 5.81
CA VAL A 94 -5.48 -21.71 7.21
C VAL A 94 -6.05 -20.64 8.14
N LEU A 95 -6.02 -19.36 7.74
CA LEU A 95 -6.58 -18.25 8.50
C LEU A 95 -8.10 -18.37 8.65
N ALA A 96 -8.80 -18.85 7.62
CA ALA A 96 -10.24 -19.12 7.68
C ALA A 96 -10.61 -20.20 8.73
N ALA A 97 -9.68 -21.10 9.04
CA ALA A 97 -9.84 -22.13 10.08
C ALA A 97 -9.39 -21.65 11.48
N ALA A 98 -8.95 -20.39 11.63
CA ALA A 98 -8.50 -19.88 12.93
C ALA A 98 -9.61 -19.92 13.97
N VAL A 99 -9.26 -20.41 15.17
CA VAL A 99 -10.23 -20.62 16.28
C VAL A 99 -10.21 -19.50 17.33
N GLY A 100 -9.25 -18.55 17.23
CA GLY A 100 -9.15 -17.45 18.19
C GLY A 100 -8.05 -16.46 17.84
N PHE A 101 -7.97 -15.38 18.61
CA PHE A 101 -7.10 -14.23 18.36
C PHE A 101 -5.63 -14.59 18.17
N LYS A 102 -5.04 -15.41 19.07
CA LYS A 102 -3.62 -15.76 18.99
C LYS A 102 -3.26 -16.54 17.73
N SER A 103 -4.09 -17.53 17.35
CA SER A 103 -3.88 -18.29 16.11
C SER A 103 -4.03 -17.40 14.89
N PHE A 104 -5.03 -16.49 14.90
CA PHE A 104 -5.23 -15.52 13.84
C PHE A 104 -4.01 -14.61 13.65
N LEU A 105 -3.43 -14.06 14.73
CA LEU A 105 -2.23 -13.23 14.68
C LEU A 105 -1.04 -13.95 14.05
N VAL A 106 -0.75 -15.18 14.53
CA VAL A 106 0.39 -15.96 14.03
C VAL A 106 0.24 -16.25 12.54
N ILE A 107 -0.94 -16.73 12.12
CA ILE A 107 -1.20 -17.03 10.72
C ILE A 107 -1.14 -15.75 9.89
N ARG A 108 -1.70 -14.63 10.39
CA ARG A 108 -1.71 -13.35 9.70
C ARG A 108 -0.31 -12.77 9.49
N PHE A 109 0.63 -13.01 10.42
CA PHE A 109 2.04 -12.69 10.22
C PHE A 109 2.62 -13.39 8.98
N PHE A 110 2.39 -14.69 8.82
CA PHE A 110 2.89 -15.44 7.67
C PHE A 110 2.19 -15.06 6.36
N VAL A 111 0.87 -14.81 6.40
CA VAL A 111 0.15 -14.23 5.26
C VAL A 111 0.79 -12.89 4.86
N GLY A 112 1.05 -12.03 5.84
CA GLY A 112 1.75 -10.77 5.63
C GLY A 112 3.14 -10.95 5.02
N MET A 113 3.91 -11.96 5.45
CA MET A 113 5.21 -12.26 4.83
C MET A 113 5.08 -12.58 3.33
N GLY A 114 4.08 -13.36 2.93
CA GLY A 114 3.80 -13.62 1.52
C GLY A 114 3.54 -12.33 0.75
N LEU A 115 2.59 -11.52 1.21
CA LEU A 115 2.20 -10.25 0.60
C LEU A 115 3.39 -9.28 0.48
N GLY A 116 4.19 -9.12 1.55
CA GLY A 116 5.31 -8.19 1.57
C GLY A 116 6.46 -8.57 0.65
N GLY A 117 6.61 -9.86 0.35
CA GLY A 117 7.62 -10.35 -0.59
C GLY A 117 7.26 -10.11 -2.05
N GLU A 118 5.97 -10.01 -2.38
CA GLU A 118 5.51 -9.86 -3.74
C GLU A 118 5.82 -8.49 -4.35
N LEU A 119 5.49 -7.41 -3.64
CA LEU A 119 5.63 -6.04 -4.13
C LEU A 119 7.03 -5.67 -4.66
N PRO A 120 8.14 -5.87 -3.90
CA PRO A 120 9.46 -5.50 -4.39
C PRO A 120 9.92 -6.39 -5.55
N VAL A 121 9.55 -7.67 -5.56
CA VAL A 121 9.89 -8.61 -6.62
C VAL A 121 9.12 -8.27 -7.90
N ALA A 122 7.83 -7.97 -7.81
CA ALA A 122 6.99 -7.53 -8.92
C ALA A 122 7.50 -6.21 -9.52
N ALA A 123 7.79 -5.23 -8.68
CA ALA A 123 8.32 -3.93 -9.13
C ALA A 123 9.66 -4.07 -9.86
N THR A 124 10.57 -4.91 -9.35
CA THR A 124 11.85 -5.17 -10.02
C THR A 124 11.66 -5.93 -11.32
N TYR A 125 10.73 -6.87 -11.38
CA TYR A 125 10.40 -7.59 -12.61
C TYR A 125 9.88 -6.64 -13.69
N ILE A 126 8.92 -5.75 -13.37
CA ILE A 126 8.42 -4.72 -14.29
C ILE A 126 9.55 -3.79 -14.75
N ALA A 127 10.43 -3.42 -13.82
CA ALA A 127 11.57 -2.55 -14.14
C ALA A 127 12.56 -3.18 -15.11
N ASP A 128 12.65 -4.50 -15.18
CA ASP A 128 13.50 -5.21 -16.15
C ASP A 128 12.80 -5.40 -17.51
N LEU A 129 11.47 -5.47 -17.53
CA LEU A 129 10.70 -5.57 -18.77
C LEU A 129 10.74 -4.28 -19.60
N TYR A 130 10.89 -3.12 -18.96
CA TYR A 130 10.78 -1.82 -19.59
C TYR A 130 11.99 -0.93 -19.30
N GLN A 131 12.36 -0.09 -20.26
CA GLN A 131 13.52 0.80 -20.16
C GLN A 131 13.13 2.27 -20.30
N GLY A 132 13.98 3.18 -19.84
CA GLY A 132 13.80 4.62 -19.98
C GLY A 132 12.50 5.14 -19.34
N SER A 133 11.80 6.03 -20.03
CA SER A 133 10.56 6.66 -19.57
C SER A 133 9.40 5.66 -19.44
N GLN A 134 9.39 4.60 -20.24
CA GLN A 134 8.35 3.56 -20.20
C GLN A 134 8.38 2.79 -18.87
N ARG A 135 9.57 2.58 -18.28
CA ARG A 135 9.71 1.92 -16.96
C ARG A 135 8.92 2.65 -15.88
N SER A 136 9.06 3.96 -15.77
CA SER A 136 8.36 4.75 -14.77
C SER A 136 6.85 4.74 -15.00
N GLN A 137 6.41 4.85 -16.27
CA GLN A 137 4.99 4.80 -16.62
C GLN A 137 4.35 3.45 -16.26
N MET A 138 5.03 2.34 -16.54
CA MET A 138 4.52 1.00 -16.24
C MET A 138 4.48 0.72 -14.74
N LEU A 139 5.45 1.22 -13.96
CA LEU A 139 5.41 1.12 -12.50
C LEU A 139 4.25 1.91 -11.90
N ILE A 140 3.99 3.13 -12.38
CA ILE A 140 2.83 3.92 -11.95
C ILE A 140 1.53 3.21 -12.34
N LEU A 141 1.45 2.66 -13.55
CA LEU A 141 0.28 1.92 -13.99
C LEU A 141 0.06 0.64 -13.15
N ALA A 142 1.13 -0.08 -12.78
CA ALA A 142 1.02 -1.22 -11.89
C ALA A 142 0.50 -0.83 -10.50
N ASP A 143 0.93 0.33 -9.99
CA ASP A 143 0.48 0.83 -8.68
C ASP A 143 -1.02 1.18 -8.68
N SER A 144 -1.61 1.58 -9.83
CA SER A 144 -3.06 1.79 -9.93
C SER A 144 -3.90 0.53 -9.67
N PHE A 145 -3.31 -0.67 -9.83
CA PHE A 145 -3.95 -1.94 -9.51
C PHE A 145 -4.18 -2.12 -8.01
N TRP A 146 -3.44 -1.39 -7.16
CA TRP A 146 -3.70 -1.31 -5.73
C TRP A 146 -5.11 -0.78 -5.43
N ALA A 147 -5.51 0.31 -6.06
CA ALA A 147 -6.86 0.87 -5.91
C ALA A 147 -7.95 -0.10 -6.40
N ILE A 148 -7.69 -0.81 -7.50
CA ILE A 148 -8.60 -1.82 -8.03
C ILE A 148 -8.75 -2.99 -7.03
N GLY A 149 -7.65 -3.45 -6.42
CA GLY A 149 -7.69 -4.49 -5.39
C GLY A 149 -8.54 -4.09 -4.17
N TRP A 150 -8.36 -2.87 -3.67
CA TRP A 150 -9.19 -2.32 -2.60
C TRP A 150 -10.66 -2.22 -2.98
N LEU A 151 -10.95 -1.79 -4.22
CA LEU A 151 -12.32 -1.71 -4.72
C LEU A 151 -12.97 -3.10 -4.78
N ILE A 152 -12.26 -4.11 -5.28
CA ILE A 152 -12.74 -5.49 -5.30
C ILE A 152 -12.97 -6.01 -3.86
N ALA A 153 -12.04 -5.74 -2.94
CA ALA A 153 -12.18 -6.12 -1.53
C ALA A 153 -13.44 -5.53 -0.89
N SER A 154 -13.67 -4.23 -1.09
CA SER A 154 -14.85 -3.54 -0.55
C SER A 154 -16.14 -4.07 -1.15
N PHE A 155 -16.18 -4.29 -2.47
CA PHE A 155 -17.35 -4.80 -3.18
C PHE A 155 -17.68 -6.24 -2.78
N LEU A 156 -16.69 -7.12 -2.70
CA LEU A 156 -16.86 -8.49 -2.21
C LEU A 156 -17.38 -8.50 -0.77
N SER A 157 -16.82 -7.66 0.08
CA SER A 157 -17.26 -7.56 1.48
C SER A 157 -18.69 -7.05 1.59
N PHE A 158 -19.06 -6.03 0.79
CA PHE A 158 -20.42 -5.51 0.72
C PHE A 158 -21.44 -6.58 0.31
N LEU A 159 -21.14 -7.37 -0.72
CA LEU A 159 -22.03 -8.37 -1.26
C LEU A 159 -22.10 -9.66 -0.42
N LEU A 160 -20.98 -10.11 0.11
CA LEU A 160 -20.84 -11.50 0.59
C LEU A 160 -20.65 -11.60 2.11
N SER A 161 -20.33 -10.52 2.82
CA SER A 161 -20.02 -10.61 4.25
C SER A 161 -21.15 -11.17 5.12
N THR A 162 -22.39 -10.89 4.76
CA THR A 162 -23.58 -11.36 5.49
C THR A 162 -24.00 -12.78 5.12
N THR A 163 -23.61 -13.26 3.92
CA THR A 163 -23.99 -14.58 3.41
C THR A 163 -22.97 -15.66 3.73
N ILE A 164 -21.68 -15.40 3.48
CA ILE A 164 -20.60 -16.37 3.69
C ILE A 164 -19.72 -16.06 4.92
N GLY A 165 -19.93 -14.89 5.54
CA GLY A 165 -19.16 -14.41 6.68
C GLY A 165 -17.68 -14.16 6.38
N TRP A 166 -16.91 -13.79 7.40
CA TRP A 166 -15.49 -13.45 7.25
C TRP A 166 -14.61 -14.64 6.82
N ARG A 167 -14.98 -15.87 7.23
CA ARG A 167 -14.25 -17.08 6.80
C ARG A 167 -14.42 -17.35 5.31
N GLY A 168 -15.64 -17.19 4.81
CA GLY A 168 -15.93 -17.32 3.38
C GLY A 168 -15.19 -16.29 2.54
N LEU A 169 -15.12 -15.04 3.02
CA LEU A 169 -14.35 -13.98 2.36
C LEU A 169 -12.86 -14.33 2.23
N LEU A 170 -12.25 -14.89 3.29
CA LEU A 170 -10.85 -15.37 3.24
C LEU A 170 -10.66 -16.51 2.25
N LEU A 171 -11.63 -17.43 2.15
CA LEU A 171 -11.57 -18.52 1.17
C LEU A 171 -11.71 -18.01 -0.28
N VAL A 172 -12.48 -16.95 -0.50
CA VAL A 172 -12.53 -16.29 -1.82
C VAL A 172 -11.18 -15.73 -2.21
N THR A 173 -10.46 -15.07 -1.28
CA THR A 173 -9.10 -14.60 -1.58
C THR A 173 -8.11 -15.73 -1.79
N ALA A 174 -8.32 -16.88 -1.18
CA ALA A 174 -7.47 -18.06 -1.43
C ALA A 174 -7.52 -18.56 -2.88
N LEU A 175 -8.59 -18.25 -3.63
CA LEU A 175 -8.69 -18.57 -5.06
C LEU A 175 -7.59 -17.88 -5.89
N THR A 176 -6.98 -16.81 -5.39
CA THR A 176 -5.82 -16.16 -6.02
C THR A 176 -4.64 -17.15 -6.21
N GLY A 177 -4.56 -18.22 -5.40
CA GLY A 177 -3.56 -19.28 -5.58
C GLY A 177 -3.63 -19.98 -6.94
N PHE A 178 -4.79 -20.07 -7.58
CA PHE A 178 -4.89 -20.56 -8.95
C PHE A 178 -4.15 -19.67 -9.95
N PHE A 179 -4.06 -18.38 -9.65
CA PHE A 179 -3.31 -17.43 -10.46
C PHE A 179 -1.80 -17.74 -10.48
N ALA A 180 -1.26 -18.32 -9.40
CA ALA A 180 0.12 -18.78 -9.35
C ALA A 180 0.43 -19.81 -10.43
N ILE A 181 -0.54 -20.70 -10.76
CA ILE A 181 -0.41 -21.70 -11.83
C ILE A 181 -0.35 -21.00 -13.19
N MET A 182 -1.17 -19.98 -13.39
CA MET A 182 -1.15 -19.17 -14.62
C MET A 182 0.17 -18.42 -14.76
N MET A 183 0.68 -17.81 -13.68
CA MET A 183 1.99 -17.17 -13.67
C MET A 183 3.11 -18.12 -14.06
N ARG A 184 3.10 -19.35 -13.51
CA ARG A 184 4.11 -20.36 -13.84
C ARG A 184 4.15 -20.69 -15.33
N ARG A 185 2.99 -20.70 -16.01
CA ARG A 185 2.91 -21.03 -17.44
C ARG A 185 3.28 -19.87 -18.35
N ASN A 186 2.92 -18.65 -17.99
CA ASN A 186 2.92 -17.50 -18.91
C ASN A 186 4.06 -16.50 -18.67
N ILE A 187 4.74 -16.54 -17.53
CA ILE A 187 5.87 -15.67 -17.22
C ILE A 187 7.18 -16.40 -17.51
N GLN A 188 8.08 -15.72 -18.23
CA GLN A 188 9.43 -16.21 -18.46
C GLN A 188 10.36 -15.71 -17.36
N GLU A 189 11.35 -16.51 -16.96
CA GLU A 189 12.41 -16.05 -16.07
C GLU A 189 13.27 -15.02 -16.81
N ILE A 190 13.49 -13.87 -16.21
CA ILE A 190 14.42 -12.86 -16.75
C ILE A 190 15.78 -13.12 -16.14
N SER A 191 16.79 -13.30 -16.99
CA SER A 191 18.18 -13.48 -16.57
C SER A 191 18.62 -12.30 -15.71
N HIS A 192 19.16 -12.58 -14.53
CA HIS A 192 19.61 -11.56 -13.59
C HIS A 192 20.72 -10.69 -14.19
N VAL A 193 20.47 -9.41 -14.34
CA VAL A 193 21.53 -8.42 -14.35
C VAL A 193 21.90 -8.21 -12.88
N GLN A 194 23.07 -8.69 -12.47
CA GLN A 194 23.61 -8.39 -11.14
C GLN A 194 23.79 -6.87 -11.02
N THR A 195 22.81 -6.22 -10.41
CA THR A 195 23.01 -4.85 -9.96
C THR A 195 23.95 -4.89 -8.77
N GLN A 196 25.10 -4.21 -8.88
CA GLN A 196 26.00 -4.02 -7.74
C GLN A 196 25.21 -3.24 -6.66
N HIS A 197 24.80 -3.95 -5.61
CA HIS A 197 24.18 -3.31 -4.46
C HIS A 197 25.26 -2.63 -3.62
N VAL A 198 25.19 -1.31 -3.53
CA VAL A 198 26.02 -0.56 -2.59
C VAL A 198 25.62 -0.99 -1.17
N ALA A 199 26.59 -1.34 -0.34
CA ALA A 199 26.31 -1.74 1.04
C ALA A 199 25.56 -0.63 1.79
N LEU A 200 24.57 -1.02 2.59
CA LEU A 200 23.67 -0.11 3.33
C LEU A 200 24.43 1.01 4.07
N GLY A 201 25.51 0.65 4.77
CA GLY A 201 26.34 1.62 5.50
C GLY A 201 27.06 2.63 4.60
N GLN A 202 27.44 2.24 3.38
CA GLN A 202 28.05 3.15 2.42
C GLN A 202 27.02 4.09 1.79
N ALA A 203 25.83 3.57 1.44
CA ALA A 203 24.72 4.37 0.93
C ALA A 203 24.29 5.43 1.94
N LEU A 204 24.18 5.06 3.23
CA LEU A 204 23.88 5.99 4.31
C LEU A 204 24.96 7.07 4.45
N LYS A 205 26.24 6.70 4.54
CA LYS A 205 27.34 7.67 4.65
C LYS A 205 27.34 8.68 3.50
N LYS A 206 27.01 8.21 2.28
CA LYS A 206 26.99 9.07 1.09
C LYS A 206 25.74 9.96 1.01
N SER A 207 24.60 9.51 1.46
CA SER A 207 23.30 10.13 1.16
C SER A 207 22.48 10.54 2.39
N PHE A 208 22.99 10.31 3.62
CA PHE A 208 22.29 10.71 4.84
C PHE A 208 22.48 12.21 5.09
N HIS A 209 21.57 12.97 4.53
CA HIS A 209 21.51 14.45 4.67
C HIS A 209 20.11 14.85 5.13
N GLY A 210 19.92 16.11 5.48
CA GLY A 210 18.62 16.65 5.89
C GLY A 210 17.47 16.33 4.94
N LYS A 211 17.73 16.27 3.62
CA LYS A 211 16.75 15.85 2.60
C LYS A 211 16.23 14.43 2.82
N THR A 212 17.09 13.50 3.25
CA THR A 212 16.70 12.10 3.52
C THR A 212 15.79 12.01 4.73
N VAL A 213 16.09 12.76 5.79
CA VAL A 213 15.23 12.81 7.00
C VAL A 213 13.85 13.38 6.67
N LEU A 214 13.79 14.48 5.91
CA LEU A 214 12.53 15.07 5.48
C LEU A 214 11.69 14.10 4.63
N LEU A 215 12.34 13.38 3.72
CA LEU A 215 11.67 12.36 2.91
C LEU A 215 11.15 11.20 3.77
N TRP A 216 11.92 10.74 4.76
CA TRP A 216 11.51 9.68 5.68
C TRP A 216 10.32 10.09 6.54
N ILE A 217 10.32 11.35 7.03
CA ILE A 217 9.15 11.91 7.72
C ILE A 217 7.93 11.90 6.82
N ALA A 218 8.05 12.32 5.55
CA ALA A 218 6.94 12.30 4.62
C ALA A 218 6.41 10.89 4.36
N TRP A 219 7.30 9.90 4.15
CA TRP A 219 6.93 8.49 3.99
C TRP A 219 6.22 7.93 5.22
N LEU A 220 6.75 8.23 6.42
CA LEU A 220 6.14 7.81 7.68
C LEU A 220 4.74 8.41 7.82
N MET A 221 4.57 9.72 7.57
CA MET A 221 3.29 10.41 7.74
C MET A 221 2.23 9.95 6.74
N VAL A 222 2.58 9.76 5.47
CA VAL A 222 1.62 9.30 4.46
C VAL A 222 1.15 7.87 4.75
N MET A 223 2.06 6.98 5.15
CA MET A 223 1.70 5.59 5.46
C MET A 223 0.96 5.47 6.80
N PHE A 224 1.35 6.25 7.79
CA PHE A 224 0.66 6.32 9.08
C PHE A 224 -0.80 6.74 8.89
N SER A 225 -1.03 7.81 8.12
CA SER A 225 -2.37 8.31 7.86
C SER A 225 -3.17 7.34 6.96
N TYR A 226 -2.57 6.80 5.91
CA TYR A 226 -3.25 5.87 5.01
C TYR A 226 -3.74 4.63 5.77
N TYR A 227 -2.82 3.87 6.36
CA TYR A 227 -3.18 2.63 7.06
C TYR A 227 -4.01 2.91 8.30
N GLY A 228 -3.70 3.97 9.06
CA GLY A 228 -4.48 4.35 10.23
C GLY A 228 -5.94 4.68 9.92
N MET A 229 -6.21 5.41 8.85
CA MET A 229 -7.58 5.78 8.48
C MET A 229 -8.30 4.63 7.73
N PHE A 230 -7.69 4.10 6.66
CA PHE A 230 -8.40 3.17 5.78
C PHE A 230 -8.68 1.81 6.41
N MET A 231 -7.78 1.31 7.27
CA MET A 231 -8.02 0.05 7.99
C MET A 231 -9.20 0.14 8.97
N TRP A 232 -9.53 1.34 9.44
CA TRP A 232 -10.62 1.56 10.40
C TRP A 232 -11.90 2.13 9.79
N LEU A 233 -11.93 2.50 8.50
CA LEU A 233 -13.11 3.07 7.86
C LEU A 233 -14.39 2.25 8.09
N PRO A 234 -14.42 0.92 7.83
CA PRO A 234 -15.63 0.13 8.05
C PRO A 234 -16.03 0.10 9.52
N SER A 235 -15.09 -0.02 10.45
CA SER A 235 -15.32 -0.02 11.90
C SER A 235 -15.87 1.31 12.39
N ILE A 236 -15.36 2.44 11.87
CA ILE A 236 -15.82 3.79 12.23
C ILE A 236 -17.25 4.02 11.72
N MET A 237 -17.57 3.54 10.52
CA MET A 237 -18.94 3.61 10.00
C MET A 237 -19.92 2.82 10.87
N LEU A 238 -19.53 1.62 11.31
CA LEU A 238 -20.31 0.82 12.28
C LEU A 238 -20.48 1.54 13.61
N ALA A 239 -19.40 2.14 14.15
CA ALA A 239 -19.45 2.88 15.43
C ALA A 239 -20.35 4.13 15.36
N ARG A 240 -20.61 4.67 14.17
CA ARG A 240 -21.57 5.75 13.92
C ARG A 240 -23.03 5.29 13.83
N GLY A 241 -23.30 4.00 14.08
CA GLY A 241 -24.67 3.45 14.11
C GLY A 241 -25.19 2.93 12.78
N ASN A 242 -24.35 2.88 11.73
CA ASN A 242 -24.73 2.25 10.46
C ASN A 242 -24.74 0.73 10.59
N SER A 243 -25.60 0.05 9.84
CA SER A 243 -25.55 -1.41 9.72
C SER A 243 -24.27 -1.88 9.03
N VAL A 244 -23.97 -3.18 9.12
CA VAL A 244 -22.79 -3.77 8.44
C VAL A 244 -22.84 -3.52 6.93
N ILE A 245 -24.01 -3.73 6.31
CA ILE A 245 -24.21 -3.53 4.87
C ILE A 245 -23.99 -2.07 4.49
N GLU A 246 -24.61 -1.13 5.22
CA GLU A 246 -24.43 0.31 4.97
C GLU A 246 -22.97 0.74 5.15
N SER A 247 -22.31 0.28 6.21
CA SER A 247 -20.91 0.61 6.49
C SER A 247 -19.99 0.15 5.38
N PHE A 248 -20.19 -1.05 4.86
CA PHE A 248 -19.41 -1.60 3.76
C PHE A 248 -19.76 -0.93 2.42
N GLY A 249 -21.03 -0.65 2.16
CA GLY A 249 -21.48 0.09 0.98
C GLY A 249 -20.90 1.50 0.93
N TYR A 250 -20.97 2.25 2.04
CA TYR A 250 -20.39 3.59 2.14
C TYR A 250 -18.85 3.56 1.97
N THR A 251 -18.18 2.58 2.57
CA THR A 251 -16.75 2.41 2.38
C THR A 251 -16.42 2.10 0.91
N THR A 252 -17.25 1.32 0.22
CA THR A 252 -17.07 1.06 -1.22
C THR A 252 -17.15 2.34 -2.04
N ILE A 253 -18.13 3.22 -1.78
CA ILE A 253 -18.25 4.52 -2.46
C ILE A 253 -17.00 5.37 -2.19
N ILE A 254 -16.51 5.40 -0.96
CA ILE A 254 -15.30 6.12 -0.57
C ILE A 254 -14.07 5.60 -1.33
N VAL A 255 -13.92 4.28 -1.46
CA VAL A 255 -12.80 3.66 -2.16
C VAL A 255 -12.84 3.94 -3.67
N VAL A 256 -14.03 4.01 -4.30
CA VAL A 256 -14.15 4.38 -5.73
C VAL A 256 -13.48 5.71 -6.01
N ALA A 257 -13.55 6.68 -5.09
CA ALA A 257 -12.94 7.99 -5.27
C ALA A 257 -11.40 7.96 -5.37
N GLN A 258 -10.74 6.86 -4.97
CA GLN A 258 -9.28 6.70 -5.14
C GLN A 258 -8.87 6.71 -6.61
N LEU A 259 -9.64 6.05 -7.48
CA LEU A 259 -9.29 5.90 -8.89
C LEU A 259 -9.15 7.23 -9.62
N PRO A 260 -10.18 8.12 -9.67
CA PRO A 260 -10.03 9.41 -10.33
C PRO A 260 -8.96 10.29 -9.65
N GLY A 261 -8.80 10.20 -8.33
CA GLY A 261 -7.76 10.92 -7.59
C GLY A 261 -6.36 10.52 -8.04
N TYR A 262 -6.11 9.22 -8.17
CA TYR A 262 -4.84 8.68 -8.61
C TYR A 262 -4.48 9.11 -10.05
N TYR A 263 -5.43 8.98 -10.99
CA TYR A 263 -5.19 9.37 -12.38
C TYR A 263 -4.98 10.88 -12.53
N LEU A 264 -5.72 11.70 -11.75
CA LEU A 264 -5.49 13.14 -11.74
C LEU A 264 -4.11 13.49 -11.17
N ALA A 265 -3.65 12.82 -10.10
CA ALA A 265 -2.31 13.00 -9.58
C ALA A 265 -1.24 12.69 -10.62
N ALA A 266 -1.39 11.57 -11.34
CA ALA A 266 -0.48 11.17 -12.41
C ALA A 266 -0.45 12.21 -13.56
N TRP A 267 -1.61 12.74 -13.95
CA TRP A 267 -1.69 13.81 -14.96
C TRP A 267 -1.04 15.11 -14.46
N LEU A 268 -1.30 15.53 -13.23
CA LEU A 268 -0.70 16.72 -12.64
C LEU A 268 0.82 16.59 -12.52
N ALA A 269 1.35 15.40 -12.22
CA ALA A 269 2.78 15.14 -12.16
C ALA A 269 3.51 15.41 -13.49
N GLY A 270 2.79 15.35 -14.61
CA GLY A 270 3.29 15.76 -15.92
C GLY A 270 3.22 17.27 -16.20
N LYS A 271 2.54 18.05 -15.36
CA LYS A 271 2.31 19.50 -15.55
C LYS A 271 3.04 20.38 -14.56
N ILE A 272 3.17 19.93 -13.31
CA ILE A 272 3.81 20.66 -12.22
C ILE A 272 4.85 19.78 -11.53
N LYS A 273 5.76 20.38 -10.76
CA LYS A 273 6.77 19.63 -10.01
C LYS A 273 6.11 18.67 -9.04
N ILE A 274 6.56 17.42 -9.05
CA ILE A 274 5.98 16.30 -8.29
C ILE A 274 5.84 16.59 -6.78
N LYS A 275 6.77 17.39 -6.20
CA LYS A 275 6.70 17.78 -4.80
C LYS A 275 5.45 18.63 -4.47
N TYR A 276 5.00 19.44 -5.41
CA TYR A 276 3.76 20.25 -5.25
C TYR A 276 2.53 19.36 -5.40
N VAL A 277 2.56 18.37 -6.32
CA VAL A 277 1.49 17.37 -6.41
C VAL A 277 1.32 16.67 -5.07
N PHE A 278 2.42 16.15 -4.51
CA PHE A 278 2.38 15.50 -3.19
C PHE A 278 1.79 16.42 -2.12
N ALA A 279 2.28 17.67 -2.01
CA ALA A 279 1.82 18.62 -1.00
C ALA A 279 0.33 18.94 -1.14
N ILE A 280 -0.16 19.21 -2.36
CA ILE A 280 -1.58 19.46 -2.63
C ILE A 280 -2.43 18.27 -2.22
N TYR A 281 -2.00 17.07 -2.54
CA TYR A 281 -2.74 15.86 -2.22
C TYR A 281 -2.73 15.54 -0.72
N MET A 282 -1.61 15.76 -0.02
CA MET A 282 -1.56 15.65 1.45
C MET A 282 -2.49 16.66 2.14
N LEU A 283 -2.49 17.92 1.68
CA LEU A 283 -3.38 18.95 2.22
C LEU A 283 -4.84 18.69 1.89
N GLY A 284 -5.15 18.19 0.69
CA GLY A 284 -6.50 17.74 0.33
C GLY A 284 -6.97 16.57 1.20
N THR A 285 -6.08 15.60 1.48
CA THR A 285 -6.36 14.51 2.42
C THR A 285 -6.60 15.04 3.83
N ALA A 286 -5.80 16.02 4.29
CA ALA A 286 -5.95 16.65 5.60
C ALA A 286 -7.31 17.35 5.74
N LEU A 287 -7.76 18.06 4.69
CA LEU A 287 -9.10 18.65 4.63
C LEU A 287 -10.18 17.58 4.72
N GLY A 288 -10.08 16.50 3.93
CA GLY A 288 -11.01 15.38 3.99
C GLY A 288 -11.04 14.71 5.38
N ALA A 289 -9.88 14.57 6.03
CA ALA A 289 -9.76 13.97 7.35
C ALA A 289 -10.48 14.81 8.42
N ILE A 290 -10.26 16.12 8.47
CA ILE A 290 -10.93 16.98 9.46
C ILE A 290 -12.43 17.06 9.21
N MET A 291 -12.87 17.10 7.94
CA MET A 291 -14.30 17.04 7.61
C MET A 291 -14.87 15.70 8.08
N PHE A 292 -14.24 14.56 7.74
CA PHE A 292 -14.70 13.24 8.13
C PHE A 292 -14.83 13.08 9.65
N GLY A 293 -13.88 13.61 10.42
CA GLY A 293 -13.93 13.59 11.88
C GLY A 293 -15.13 14.36 12.47
N ASN A 294 -15.52 15.48 11.87
CA ASN A 294 -16.47 16.42 12.47
C ASN A 294 -17.92 16.34 11.99
N VAL A 295 -18.18 15.62 10.87
CA VAL A 295 -19.55 15.48 10.35
C VAL A 295 -20.29 14.31 11.00
N SER A 296 -21.60 14.48 11.23
CA SER A 296 -22.47 13.48 11.87
C SER A 296 -23.41 12.78 10.88
N SER A 297 -23.78 13.45 9.79
CA SER A 297 -24.69 12.88 8.77
C SER A 297 -23.94 11.84 7.93
N SER A 298 -24.57 10.68 7.68
CA SER A 298 -23.99 9.62 6.84
C SER A 298 -23.61 10.14 5.43
N ALA A 299 -24.44 10.97 4.80
CA ALA A 299 -24.16 11.54 3.49
C ALA A 299 -22.92 12.44 3.48
N LEU A 300 -22.80 13.34 4.48
CA LEU A 300 -21.63 14.21 4.63
C LEU A 300 -20.38 13.42 5.01
N THR A 301 -20.53 12.35 5.79
CA THR A 301 -19.43 11.44 6.13
C THR A 301 -18.88 10.75 4.88
N VAL A 302 -19.77 10.25 4.01
CA VAL A 302 -19.36 9.64 2.73
C VAL A 302 -18.69 10.67 1.83
N LEU A 303 -19.24 11.88 1.72
CA LEU A 303 -18.63 12.96 0.92
C LEU A 303 -17.22 13.31 1.46
N ALA A 304 -17.06 13.51 2.74
CA ALA A 304 -15.77 13.78 3.38
C ALA A 304 -14.80 12.61 3.19
N GLY A 305 -15.29 11.37 3.29
CA GLY A 305 -14.53 10.17 3.00
C GLY A 305 -14.09 10.08 1.52
N CYS A 306 -14.93 10.48 0.58
CA CYS A 306 -14.58 10.56 -0.84
C CYS A 306 -13.48 11.61 -1.09
N ILE A 307 -13.54 12.77 -0.45
CA ILE A 307 -12.50 13.81 -0.54
C ILE A 307 -11.19 13.25 0.02
N LEU A 308 -11.22 12.68 1.22
CA LEU A 308 -10.07 12.04 1.86
C LEU A 308 -9.44 10.98 0.96
N SER A 309 -10.26 10.11 0.41
CA SER A 309 -9.85 8.97 -0.40
C SER A 309 -9.28 9.40 -1.76
N PHE A 310 -9.92 10.37 -2.40
CA PHE A 310 -9.49 10.96 -3.67
C PHE A 310 -8.05 11.51 -3.59
N PHE A 311 -7.75 12.25 -2.54
CA PHE A 311 -6.43 12.85 -2.40
C PHE A 311 -5.38 11.89 -1.84
N ASN A 312 -5.73 10.96 -0.97
CA ASN A 312 -4.75 10.16 -0.22
C ASN A 312 -3.88 9.28 -1.13
N LEU A 313 -4.49 8.51 -2.03
CA LEU A 313 -3.74 7.59 -2.89
C LEU A 313 -2.89 8.32 -3.94
N GLY A 314 -3.32 9.48 -4.40
CA GLY A 314 -2.52 10.32 -5.27
C GLY A 314 -1.27 10.88 -4.59
N ALA A 315 -1.32 11.18 -3.28
CA ALA A 315 -0.13 11.53 -2.49
C ALA A 315 0.86 10.36 -2.45
N TYR A 316 0.37 9.13 -2.27
CA TYR A 316 1.21 7.94 -2.26
C TYR A 316 1.93 7.74 -3.61
N GLY A 317 1.22 7.82 -4.73
CA GLY A 317 1.82 7.75 -6.07
C GLY A 317 2.86 8.85 -6.30
N ALA A 318 2.60 10.07 -5.82
CA ALA A 318 3.52 11.19 -5.95
C ALA A 318 4.82 10.98 -5.17
N ILE A 319 4.77 10.43 -3.94
CA ILE A 319 5.99 10.19 -3.15
C ILE A 319 6.82 9.03 -3.70
N ILE A 320 6.18 8.00 -4.26
CA ILE A 320 6.88 6.92 -4.97
C ILE A 320 7.68 7.48 -6.15
N ALA A 321 7.08 8.37 -6.94
CA ALA A 321 7.73 8.97 -8.08
C ALA A 321 8.81 9.99 -7.68
N LEU A 322 8.61 10.74 -6.59
CA LEU A 322 9.55 11.73 -6.08
C LEU A 322 10.82 11.09 -5.51
N THR A 323 10.67 10.02 -4.74
CA THR A 323 11.76 9.43 -3.93
C THR A 323 13.03 9.14 -4.74
N PRO A 324 12.98 8.42 -5.87
CA PRO A 324 14.19 8.08 -6.63
C PRO A 324 14.87 9.29 -7.27
N THR A 325 14.17 10.42 -7.45
CA THR A 325 14.72 11.62 -8.08
C THR A 325 15.65 12.41 -7.16
N LEU A 326 15.66 12.11 -5.87
CA LEU A 326 16.47 12.79 -4.86
C LEU A 326 17.84 12.14 -4.64
N TYR A 327 18.09 10.98 -5.25
CA TYR A 327 19.30 10.19 -5.02
C TYR A 327 20.08 9.92 -6.31
N GLU A 328 21.40 9.87 -6.18
CA GLU A 328 22.31 9.47 -7.25
C GLU A 328 22.08 8.01 -7.66
N THR A 329 22.41 7.69 -8.89
CA THR A 329 22.07 6.40 -9.54
C THR A 329 22.60 5.19 -8.79
N ASP A 330 23.83 5.27 -8.23
CA ASP A 330 24.52 4.19 -7.52
C ASP A 330 23.85 3.81 -6.19
N VAL A 331 23.27 4.78 -5.47
CA VAL A 331 22.61 4.57 -4.16
C VAL A 331 21.09 4.64 -4.22
N ARG A 332 20.52 5.01 -5.39
CA ARG A 332 19.09 5.26 -5.59
C ARG A 332 18.20 4.11 -5.10
N GLY A 333 18.52 2.88 -5.49
CA GLY A 333 17.75 1.69 -5.12
C GLY A 333 17.73 1.48 -3.61
N THR A 334 18.90 1.52 -2.97
CA THR A 334 19.05 1.33 -1.53
C THR A 334 18.31 2.42 -0.74
N MET A 335 18.49 3.68 -1.12
CA MET A 335 17.87 4.81 -0.42
C MET A 335 16.35 4.88 -0.62
N THR A 336 15.85 4.49 -1.80
CA THR A 336 14.41 4.35 -2.07
C THR A 336 13.80 3.25 -1.21
N GLY A 337 14.45 2.10 -1.12
CA GLY A 337 14.01 0.99 -0.25
C GLY A 337 13.98 1.40 1.22
N MET A 338 14.97 2.14 1.70
CA MET A 338 14.99 2.66 3.07
C MET A 338 13.86 3.64 3.35
N ALA A 339 13.58 4.56 2.43
CA ALA A 339 12.50 5.51 2.57
C ALA A 339 11.13 4.80 2.66
N GLN A 340 10.90 3.79 1.80
CA GLN A 340 9.71 2.94 1.87
C GLN A 340 9.65 2.14 3.18
N GLY A 341 10.79 1.62 3.66
CA GLY A 341 10.90 0.94 4.94
C GLY A 341 10.48 1.83 6.12
N MET A 342 10.88 3.10 6.11
CA MET A 342 10.42 4.08 7.10
C MET A 342 8.91 4.30 7.04
N GLY A 343 8.33 4.33 5.83
CA GLY A 343 6.88 4.36 5.65
C GLY A 343 6.17 3.17 6.27
N ARG A 344 6.75 1.97 6.19
CA ARG A 344 6.17 0.75 6.80
C ARG A 344 6.04 0.86 8.32
N ILE A 345 6.92 1.61 9.00
CA ILE A 345 6.77 1.89 10.43
C ILE A 345 5.45 2.64 10.67
N GLY A 346 5.15 3.64 9.86
CA GLY A 346 3.86 4.35 9.92
C GLY A 346 2.66 3.42 9.71
N ALA A 347 2.77 2.50 8.74
CA ALA A 347 1.72 1.52 8.45
C ALA A 347 1.51 0.48 9.58
N VAL A 348 2.54 0.19 10.39
CA VAL A 348 2.43 -0.65 11.61
C VAL A 348 1.78 0.14 12.74
N VAL A 349 2.27 1.35 12.97
CA VAL A 349 1.89 2.16 14.15
C VAL A 349 0.47 2.73 14.00
N GLY A 350 0.08 3.14 12.78
CA GLY A 350 -1.21 3.79 12.52
C GLY A 350 -2.42 2.99 13.01
N PRO A 351 -2.67 1.78 12.50
CA PRO A 351 -3.83 0.99 12.91
C PRO A 351 -3.81 0.61 14.41
N LEU A 352 -2.62 0.34 14.96
CA LEU A 352 -2.47 0.01 16.38
C LEU A 352 -2.86 1.18 17.28
N LEU A 353 -2.35 2.38 16.99
CA LEU A 353 -2.65 3.57 17.78
C LEU A 353 -4.12 3.94 17.71
N VAL A 354 -4.76 3.83 16.54
CA VAL A 354 -6.21 4.07 16.44
C VAL A 354 -6.98 3.13 17.35
N GLY A 355 -6.63 1.84 17.37
CA GLY A 355 -7.26 0.88 18.27
C GLY A 355 -7.08 1.24 19.75
N VAL A 356 -5.86 1.62 20.16
CA VAL A 356 -5.57 2.06 21.53
C VAL A 356 -6.35 3.34 21.88
N TRP A 357 -6.40 4.31 20.98
CA TRP A 357 -7.13 5.57 21.21
C TRP A 357 -8.64 5.34 21.37
N ILE A 358 -9.23 4.44 20.57
CA ILE A 358 -10.64 4.07 20.71
C ILE A 358 -10.89 3.39 22.08
N ASP A 359 -10.01 2.47 22.52
CA ASP A 359 -10.10 1.82 23.83
C ASP A 359 -9.96 2.84 24.98
N GLN A 360 -9.19 3.92 24.78
CA GLN A 360 -9.06 5.03 25.73
C GLN A 360 -10.17 6.08 25.60
N HIS A 361 -11.24 5.80 24.85
CA HIS A 361 -12.36 6.70 24.60
C HIS A 361 -11.96 8.04 23.95
N VAL A 362 -10.87 8.09 23.22
CA VAL A 362 -10.51 9.26 22.40
C VAL A 362 -11.56 9.43 21.31
N SER A 363 -12.09 10.63 21.17
CA SER A 363 -13.15 10.90 20.18
C SER A 363 -12.63 10.74 18.75
N ILE A 364 -13.50 10.31 17.84
CA ILE A 364 -13.17 10.17 16.40
C ILE A 364 -12.65 11.49 15.84
N ASN A 365 -13.21 12.62 16.26
CA ASN A 365 -12.77 13.97 15.86
C ASN A 365 -11.29 14.19 16.19
N MET A 366 -10.86 13.82 17.41
CA MET A 366 -9.48 13.96 17.85
C MET A 366 -8.54 13.05 17.07
N ILE A 367 -8.96 11.80 16.80
CA ILE A 367 -8.18 10.84 15.99
C ILE A 367 -7.94 11.41 14.58
N PHE A 368 -8.98 11.95 13.94
CA PHE A 368 -8.84 12.55 12.62
C PHE A 368 -8.08 13.89 12.62
N LEU A 369 -8.13 14.63 13.72
CA LEU A 369 -7.27 15.81 13.94
C LEU A 369 -5.79 15.42 13.98
N ILE A 370 -5.43 14.33 14.65
CA ILE A 370 -4.05 13.82 14.68
C ILE A 370 -3.60 13.43 13.26
N PHE A 371 -4.46 12.78 12.48
CA PHE A 371 -4.15 12.48 11.08
C PHE A 371 -4.00 13.75 10.24
N MET A 372 -4.87 14.72 10.40
CA MET A 372 -4.73 16.03 9.73
C MET A 372 -3.36 16.66 10.03
N ILE A 373 -2.94 16.69 11.28
CA ILE A 373 -1.64 17.24 11.68
C ILE A 373 -0.50 16.45 11.04
N SER A 374 -0.56 15.11 11.07
CA SER A 374 0.46 14.26 10.45
C SER A 374 0.58 14.50 8.94
N LEU A 375 -0.54 14.69 8.25
CA LEU A 375 -0.59 14.99 6.82
C LEU A 375 0.03 16.36 6.50
N ILE A 376 -0.23 17.37 7.33
CA ILE A 376 0.40 18.69 7.23
C ILE A 376 1.91 18.59 7.44
N ILE A 377 2.37 17.85 8.45
CA ILE A 377 3.80 17.61 8.70
C ILE A 377 4.46 16.98 7.48
N GLY A 378 3.84 15.94 6.90
CA GLY A 378 4.33 15.29 5.69
C GLY A 378 4.39 16.24 4.48
N SER A 379 3.38 17.09 4.31
CA SER A 379 3.35 18.11 3.26
C SER A 379 4.49 19.13 3.42
N VAL A 380 4.65 19.68 4.64
CA VAL A 380 5.73 20.65 4.95
C VAL A 380 7.10 20.00 4.73
N ALA A 381 7.30 18.78 5.17
CA ALA A 381 8.54 18.04 4.98
C ALA A 381 8.93 17.95 3.50
N VAL A 382 7.99 17.62 2.60
CA VAL A 382 8.27 17.55 1.16
C VAL A 382 8.47 18.92 0.53
N LEU A 383 7.72 19.93 0.94
CA LEU A 383 7.92 21.28 0.43
C LEU A 383 9.31 21.85 0.78
N ALA A 384 9.85 21.46 1.94
CA ALA A 384 11.20 21.83 2.38
C ALA A 384 12.32 21.07 1.64
N LEU A 385 12.00 20.05 0.83
CA LEU A 385 13.00 19.32 0.02
C LEU A 385 13.60 20.25 -1.05
N PRO A 386 14.94 20.15 -1.29
CA PRO A 386 15.58 20.86 -2.38
C PRO A 386 14.99 20.43 -3.73
N GLU A 387 15.10 21.28 -4.72
CA GLU A 387 14.67 20.93 -6.08
C GLU A 387 15.62 19.87 -6.66
N PRO A 388 15.07 18.79 -7.27
CA PRO A 388 15.91 17.85 -8.02
C PRO A 388 16.64 18.59 -9.12
N GLY A 389 17.95 18.40 -9.24
CA GLY A 389 18.77 18.93 -10.37
C GLY A 389 19.53 20.25 -10.11
N LYS A 390 19.44 20.88 -8.93
CA LYS A 390 20.26 22.08 -8.67
C LYS A 390 21.72 21.81 -8.22
N ASN A 391 22.07 20.57 -7.88
CA ASN A 391 23.39 20.23 -7.33
C ASN A 391 24.33 19.51 -8.32
N GLU A 392 23.92 19.24 -9.57
CA GLU A 392 24.82 18.62 -10.55
C GLU A 392 25.75 19.62 -11.26
N GLY A 393 25.54 20.95 -11.06
CA GLY A 393 26.35 22.00 -11.67
C GLY A 393 27.42 22.64 -10.77
N ALA A 394 27.49 22.30 -9.48
CA ALA A 394 28.36 23.01 -8.53
C ALA A 394 29.73 22.32 -8.26
N HIS A 395 30.01 21.18 -8.90
CA HIS A 395 31.31 20.48 -8.80
C HIS A 395 31.98 20.19 -10.17
N ALA A 396 31.64 20.97 -11.19
CA ALA A 396 32.29 20.93 -12.51
C ALA A 396 32.86 22.29 -12.89
N GLU A 397 33.48 23.01 -11.94
CA GLU A 397 34.42 24.11 -12.17
C GLU A 397 35.69 23.86 -11.37
#